data_5b0218920bb5f6e0e26e4bcaa4f234c2
#
_entry.id   5b0218920bb5f6e0e26e4bcaa4f234c2
#
_cell.length_a   1.000
_cell.length_b   1.000
_cell.length_c   1.000
_cell.angle_alpha   90.00
_cell.angle_beta   90.00
_cell.angle_gamma   90.00
#
_symmetry.space_group_name_H-M   'P 1'
#
loop_
_entity.id
_entity.type
_entity.pdbx_description
1 polymer ?
#
loop_
_entity_poly.entity_id
_entity_poly.type
_entity_poly.pdbx_seq_one_letter_code
_entity_poly.pdbx_strand_id
1 'polypeptide(L)'
;MTTEKNIEIDIKQIIGADSNSFEIIEIYGKDKNNIYAFGKKLLGINPKSFEIINKNGLLFKDDKGVYYLGREEVKKIQNADLNTFEEISKEYYRDKNNVFYYDNYDGNIKKVKGADAKTFETIEGYA
;
A
#
# COMPACT_ATOMS: atom_id res chain seq x y z
N MET A 1 19.91 -21.92 8.50
CA MET A 1 20.10 -22.37 7.12
C MET A 1 18.83 -22.85 6.48
N THR A 2 18.03 -23.63 7.20
CA THR A 2 16.76 -24.08 6.66
C THR A 2 15.82 -22.92 6.37
N THR A 3 15.87 -21.87 7.19
CA THR A 3 15.04 -20.69 6.98
C THR A 3 15.34 -20.03 5.65
N GLU A 4 16.62 -19.93 5.31
CA GLU A 4 16.99 -19.32 4.04
C GLU A 4 16.52 -20.12 2.85
N LYS A 5 16.58 -21.44 2.95
CA LYS A 5 16.09 -22.31 1.88
C LYS A 5 14.59 -22.15 1.68
N ASN A 6 13.85 -22.02 2.78
CA ASN A 6 12.41 -21.86 2.68
C ASN A 6 12.04 -20.55 1.99
N ILE A 7 12.77 -19.49 2.29
CA ILE A 7 12.53 -18.20 1.67
C ILE A 7 12.82 -18.26 0.17
N GLU A 8 13.90 -18.92 -0.21
CA GLU A 8 14.23 -19.06 -1.62
C GLU A 8 13.17 -19.83 -2.38
N ILE A 9 12.66 -20.90 -1.77
CA ILE A 9 11.62 -21.71 -2.40
C ILE A 9 10.37 -20.89 -2.61
N ASP A 10 9.99 -20.09 -1.62
CA ASP A 10 8.79 -19.26 -1.73
C ASP A 10 8.91 -18.26 -2.86
N ILE A 11 10.07 -17.62 -2.97
CA ILE A 11 10.29 -16.65 -4.04
C ILE A 11 10.21 -17.31 -5.41
N LYS A 12 10.81 -18.48 -5.53
CA LYS A 12 10.81 -19.20 -6.81
C LYS A 12 9.42 -19.62 -7.24
N GLN A 13 8.51 -19.77 -6.31
CA GLN A 13 7.15 -20.20 -6.60
C GLN A 13 6.20 -19.08 -6.96
N ILE A 14 6.65 -17.83 -6.94
CA ILE A 14 5.82 -16.71 -7.39
C ILE A 14 5.66 -16.80 -8.89
N ILE A 15 4.44 -17.07 -9.33
CA ILE A 15 4.15 -17.29 -10.74
C ILE A 15 4.31 -15.99 -11.52
N GLY A 16 5.12 -16.05 -12.57
CA GLY A 16 5.29 -14.94 -13.49
C GLY A 16 6.29 -13.89 -13.05
N ALA A 17 6.98 -14.11 -11.92
CA ALA A 17 8.01 -13.18 -11.49
C ALA A 17 9.25 -13.33 -12.38
N ASP A 18 9.90 -12.22 -12.67
CA ASP A 18 11.16 -12.21 -13.40
C ASP A 18 12.30 -12.28 -12.39
N SER A 19 12.95 -13.44 -12.30
CA SER A 19 13.98 -13.66 -11.29
C SER A 19 15.18 -12.74 -11.43
N ASN A 20 15.44 -12.22 -12.63
CA ASN A 20 16.58 -11.37 -12.84
C ASN A 20 16.39 -9.95 -12.32
N SER A 21 15.16 -9.47 -12.30
CA SER A 21 14.88 -8.11 -11.86
C SER A 21 14.09 -8.06 -10.57
N PHE A 22 13.72 -9.21 -10.01
CA PHE A 22 12.90 -9.26 -8.81
C PHE A 22 13.64 -8.72 -7.59
N GLU A 23 12.98 -7.84 -6.85
CA GLU A 23 13.52 -7.32 -5.60
C GLU A 23 12.40 -7.16 -4.58
N ILE A 24 12.79 -7.11 -3.32
CA ILE A 24 11.86 -6.95 -2.20
C ILE A 24 11.89 -5.50 -1.74
N ILE A 25 10.71 -4.87 -1.67
CA ILE A 25 10.57 -3.51 -1.17
C ILE A 25 9.52 -3.55 -0.06
N GLU A 26 9.95 -3.44 1.18
CA GLU A 26 9.09 -3.60 2.34
C GLU A 26 8.40 -4.96 2.28
N ILE A 27 7.08 -4.99 2.20
CA ILE A 27 6.32 -6.23 2.10
C ILE A 27 5.96 -6.59 0.66
N TYR A 28 6.49 -5.83 -0.30
CA TYR A 28 6.20 -6.04 -1.72
C TYR A 28 7.39 -6.63 -2.44
N GLY A 29 7.10 -7.36 -3.49
CA GLY A 29 8.10 -7.74 -4.44
C GLY A 29 7.94 -6.91 -5.70
N LYS A 30 9.03 -6.73 -6.41
CA LYS A 30 9.04 -5.95 -7.64
C LYS A 30 10.02 -6.54 -8.64
N ASP A 31 9.60 -6.63 -9.89
CA ASP A 31 10.51 -6.87 -10.98
C ASP A 31 10.23 -5.82 -12.06
N LYS A 32 10.85 -5.95 -13.22
CA LYS A 32 10.69 -4.94 -14.26
C LYS A 32 9.28 -4.85 -14.81
N ASN A 33 8.47 -5.87 -14.62
CA ASN A 33 7.15 -5.96 -15.22
C ASN A 33 6.00 -5.75 -14.25
N ASN A 34 6.16 -6.11 -12.99
CA ASN A 34 5.04 -6.15 -12.05
C ASN A 34 5.43 -5.84 -10.62
N ILE A 35 4.43 -5.53 -9.82
CA ILE A 35 4.51 -5.46 -8.37
C ILE A 35 3.80 -6.70 -7.83
N TYR A 36 4.29 -7.23 -6.72
CA TYR A 36 3.77 -8.45 -6.12
C TYR A 36 3.45 -8.24 -4.64
N ALA A 37 2.44 -8.91 -4.15
CA ALA A 37 2.13 -8.99 -2.73
C ALA A 37 1.43 -10.32 -2.49
N PHE A 38 1.59 -10.87 -1.30
CA PHE A 38 0.99 -12.17 -0.95
C PHE A 38 1.44 -13.29 -1.91
N GLY A 39 2.63 -13.16 -2.49
CA GLY A 39 3.12 -14.14 -3.46
C GLY A 39 2.42 -14.10 -4.81
N LYS A 40 1.71 -13.03 -5.12
CA LYS A 40 0.93 -12.89 -6.35
C LYS A 40 1.19 -11.57 -7.04
N LYS A 41 0.99 -11.55 -8.35
CA LYS A 41 1.03 -10.30 -9.09
C LYS A 41 -0.12 -9.40 -8.67
N LEU A 42 0.16 -8.12 -8.54
CA LEU A 42 -0.88 -7.12 -8.37
C LEU A 42 -1.22 -6.58 -9.75
N LEU A 43 -2.34 -7.05 -10.29
CA LEU A 43 -2.71 -6.70 -11.67
C LEU A 43 -2.99 -5.22 -11.79
N GLY A 44 -2.45 -4.62 -12.83
CA GLY A 44 -2.72 -3.21 -13.13
C GLY A 44 -1.88 -2.21 -12.38
N ILE A 45 -0.94 -2.64 -11.54
CA ILE A 45 -0.05 -1.73 -10.82
C ILE A 45 1.22 -1.53 -11.66
N ASN A 46 1.56 -0.28 -11.89
CA ASN A 46 2.72 0.06 -12.71
C ASN A 46 3.99 0.07 -11.84
N PRO A 47 4.93 -0.85 -12.08
CA PRO A 47 6.13 -0.91 -11.23
C PRO A 47 7.03 0.32 -11.39
N LYS A 48 6.95 1.04 -12.50
CA LYS A 48 7.80 2.21 -12.72
C LYS A 48 7.38 3.39 -11.87
N SER A 49 6.10 3.49 -11.54
CA SER A 49 5.58 4.60 -10.74
C SER A 49 5.16 4.19 -9.34
N PHE A 50 5.37 2.93 -8.97
CA PHE A 50 5.02 2.41 -7.65
C PHE A 50 5.78 3.15 -6.56
N GLU A 51 5.04 3.57 -5.54
CA GLU A 51 5.63 4.28 -4.41
C GLU A 51 4.85 3.95 -3.14
N ILE A 52 5.56 3.59 -2.07
CA ILE A 52 4.94 3.33 -0.79
C ILE A 52 4.65 4.64 -0.09
N ILE A 53 3.44 4.79 0.44
CA ILE A 53 3.00 6.05 1.03
C ILE A 53 3.25 6.11 2.54
N ASN A 54 2.93 5.04 3.26
CA ASN A 54 3.01 5.09 4.71
C ASN A 54 4.11 4.20 5.27
N LYS A 55 4.45 4.43 6.53
CA LYS A 55 5.59 3.76 7.16
C LYS A 55 5.44 2.24 7.27
N ASN A 56 4.23 1.76 7.47
CA ASN A 56 4.05 0.32 7.60
C ASN A 56 3.87 -0.40 6.26
N GLY A 57 3.90 0.36 5.16
CA GLY A 57 3.87 -0.23 3.83
C GLY A 57 2.50 -0.67 3.34
N LEU A 58 1.44 -0.43 4.09
CA LEU A 58 0.11 -0.88 3.68
C LEU A 58 -0.51 -0.06 2.56
N LEU A 59 -0.10 1.19 2.41
CA LEU A 59 -0.62 2.06 1.36
C LEU A 59 0.45 2.35 0.34
N PHE A 60 0.05 2.35 -0.92
CA PHE A 60 0.96 2.67 -2.01
C PHE A 60 0.19 3.35 -3.14
N LYS A 61 0.92 3.91 -4.07
CA LYS A 61 0.34 4.54 -5.24
C LYS A 61 1.15 4.23 -6.49
N ASP A 62 0.52 4.41 -7.63
CA ASP A 62 1.19 4.44 -8.92
C ASP A 62 0.59 5.60 -9.71
N ASP A 63 0.83 5.65 -11.01
CA ASP A 63 0.31 6.74 -11.83
C ASP A 63 -1.21 6.70 -12.03
N LYS A 64 -1.87 5.66 -11.59
CA LYS A 64 -3.32 5.49 -11.80
C LYS A 64 -4.14 5.68 -10.54
N GLY A 65 -3.55 5.63 -9.37
CA GLY A 65 -4.34 5.78 -8.16
C GLY A 65 -3.60 5.46 -6.89
N VAL A 66 -4.36 5.50 -5.80
CA VAL A 66 -3.88 5.17 -4.46
C VAL A 66 -4.55 3.87 -4.03
N TYR A 67 -3.76 2.98 -3.45
CA TYR A 67 -4.20 1.63 -3.11
C TYR A 67 -3.78 1.25 -1.71
N TYR A 68 -4.41 0.23 -1.16
CA TYR A 68 -3.99 -0.31 0.13
C TYR A 68 -4.13 -1.82 0.15
N LEU A 69 -3.33 -2.45 1.00
CA LEU A 69 -3.44 -3.89 1.24
C LEU A 69 -4.54 -4.15 2.25
N GLY A 70 -5.60 -4.76 1.79
CA GLY A 70 -6.61 -5.29 2.68
C GLY A 70 -6.08 -6.58 3.31
N ARG A 71 -6.96 -7.38 3.88
CA ARG A 71 -6.49 -8.58 4.56
C ARG A 71 -5.89 -9.61 3.62
N GLU A 72 -6.44 -9.77 2.43
CA GLU A 72 -5.92 -10.73 1.46
C GLU A 72 -5.95 -10.20 0.04
N GLU A 73 -6.26 -8.94 -0.16
CA GLU A 73 -6.33 -8.38 -1.49
C GLU A 73 -6.00 -6.90 -1.48
N VAL A 74 -5.60 -6.41 -2.63
CA VAL A 74 -5.34 -4.98 -2.82
C VAL A 74 -6.62 -4.29 -3.22
N LYS A 75 -6.88 -3.14 -2.63
CA LYS A 75 -8.05 -2.34 -2.93
C LYS A 75 -7.64 -0.93 -3.31
N LYS A 76 -8.38 -0.33 -4.23
CA LYS A 76 -8.15 1.05 -4.63
C LYS A 76 -8.99 1.97 -3.75
N ILE A 77 -8.40 3.09 -3.33
CA ILE A 77 -9.16 4.11 -2.60
C ILE A 77 -9.90 4.94 -3.63
N GLN A 78 -11.22 4.83 -3.63
CA GLN A 78 -12.04 5.53 -4.61
C GLN A 78 -11.98 7.03 -4.39
N ASN A 79 -11.82 7.76 -5.47
CA ASN A 79 -11.84 9.23 -5.46
C ASN A 79 -10.71 9.88 -4.66
N ALA A 80 -9.64 9.14 -4.38
CA ALA A 80 -8.47 9.73 -3.75
C ALA A 80 -7.74 10.58 -4.79
N ASP A 81 -7.32 11.76 -4.38
CA ASP A 81 -6.53 12.63 -5.25
C ASP A 81 -5.07 12.23 -5.17
N LEU A 82 -4.58 11.67 -6.25
CA LEU A 82 -3.23 11.11 -6.32
C LEU A 82 -2.15 12.12 -5.96
N ASN A 83 -2.31 13.35 -6.40
CA ASN A 83 -1.26 14.35 -6.24
C ASN A 83 -1.16 14.93 -4.83
N THR A 84 -2.22 14.86 -4.04
CA THR A 84 -2.23 15.45 -2.71
C THR A 84 -2.41 14.45 -1.58
N PHE A 85 -2.57 13.18 -1.90
CA PHE A 85 -2.78 12.15 -0.88
C PHE A 85 -1.53 12.00 -0.01
N GLU A 86 -1.71 12.06 1.31
CA GLU A 86 -0.58 11.95 2.23
C GLU A 86 -1.00 11.34 3.55
N GLU A 87 -0.03 10.78 4.25
CA GLU A 87 -0.22 10.26 5.60
C GLU A 87 -0.19 11.43 6.59
N ILE A 88 -1.20 11.49 7.48
CA ILE A 88 -1.20 12.48 8.56
C ILE A 88 -0.58 11.86 9.80
N SER A 89 -1.04 10.68 10.14
CA SER A 89 -0.52 9.94 11.28
C SER A 89 -0.77 8.45 11.03
N LYS A 90 -0.51 7.63 12.04
CA LYS A 90 -0.51 6.19 11.88
C LYS A 90 -1.75 5.61 11.18
N GLU A 91 -2.91 6.18 11.43
CA GLU A 91 -4.15 5.63 10.87
C GLU A 91 -4.95 6.63 10.05
N TYR A 92 -4.46 7.84 9.93
CA TYR A 92 -5.19 8.90 9.21
C TYR A 92 -4.43 9.40 8.01
N TYR A 93 -5.17 9.67 6.96
CA TYR A 93 -4.64 10.13 5.69
C TYR A 93 -5.56 11.21 5.15
N ARG A 94 -5.03 12.03 4.27
CA ARG A 94 -5.87 13.03 3.60
C ARG A 94 -5.39 13.29 2.19
N ASP A 95 -6.30 13.85 1.39
CA ASP A 95 -5.95 14.53 0.17
C ASP A 95 -6.59 15.92 0.24
N LYS A 96 -6.60 16.65 -0.86
CA LYS A 96 -7.15 18.01 -0.84
C LYS A 96 -8.64 18.07 -0.54
N ASN A 97 -9.36 16.97 -0.70
CA ASN A 97 -10.82 16.96 -0.58
C ASN A 97 -11.34 16.21 0.65
N ASN A 98 -10.65 15.19 1.10
CA ASN A 98 -11.19 14.29 2.11
C ASN A 98 -10.15 13.87 3.12
N VAL A 99 -10.64 13.44 4.28
CA VAL A 99 -9.85 12.75 5.29
C VAL A 99 -10.26 11.28 5.27
N PHE A 100 -9.28 10.41 5.43
CA PHE A 100 -9.49 8.97 5.40
C PHE A 100 -8.87 8.35 6.64
N TYR A 101 -9.38 7.19 7.06
CA TYR A 101 -8.72 6.45 8.12
C TYR A 101 -8.72 4.96 7.80
N TYR A 102 -7.69 4.29 8.32
CA TYR A 102 -7.59 2.85 8.18
C TYR A 102 -8.24 2.20 9.40
N ASP A 103 -9.28 1.43 9.16
CA ASP A 103 -9.99 0.74 10.24
C ASP A 103 -9.31 -0.62 10.44
N ASN A 104 -8.56 -0.74 11.53
CA ASN A 104 -7.85 -1.97 11.83
C ASN A 104 -8.77 -3.15 12.09
N TYR A 105 -10.00 -2.87 12.45
CA TYR A 105 -10.95 -3.92 12.77
C TYR A 105 -11.33 -4.72 11.53
N ASP A 106 -11.64 -4.06 10.44
CA ASP A 106 -12.04 -4.74 9.21
C ASP A 106 -11.02 -4.65 8.08
N GLY A 107 -9.93 -3.91 8.28
CA GLY A 107 -8.87 -3.80 7.28
C GLY A 107 -9.22 -2.94 6.08
N ASN A 108 -10.13 -2.00 6.23
CA ASN A 108 -10.55 -1.12 5.15
C ASN A 108 -10.21 0.33 5.42
N ILE A 109 -10.00 1.08 4.33
CA ILE A 109 -9.86 2.53 4.37
C ILE A 109 -11.25 3.13 4.19
N LYS A 110 -11.59 4.08 5.06
CA LYS A 110 -12.90 4.72 5.06
C LYS A 110 -12.74 6.23 5.11
N LYS A 111 -13.69 6.95 4.53
CA LYS A 111 -13.71 8.41 4.65
C LYS A 111 -14.19 8.81 6.02
N VAL A 112 -13.60 9.85 6.58
CA VAL A 112 -14.06 10.45 7.83
C VAL A 112 -15.12 11.47 7.45
N LYS A 113 -16.37 11.09 7.60
CA LYS A 113 -17.48 11.92 7.18
C LYS A 113 -17.51 13.23 7.98
N GLY A 114 -17.63 14.34 7.28
CA GLY A 114 -17.72 15.64 7.92
C GLY A 114 -16.41 16.29 8.31
N ALA A 115 -15.29 15.59 8.14
CA ALA A 115 -13.99 16.18 8.47
C ALA A 115 -13.56 17.18 7.39
N ASP A 116 -12.92 18.26 7.83
CA ASP A 116 -12.38 19.26 6.93
C ASP A 116 -10.93 18.89 6.62
N ALA A 117 -10.67 18.54 5.37
CA ALA A 117 -9.35 18.08 4.95
C ALA A 117 -8.27 19.14 5.17
N LYS A 118 -8.61 20.40 5.08
CA LYS A 118 -7.62 21.48 5.20
C LYS A 118 -7.13 21.69 6.62
N THR A 119 -7.99 21.47 7.60
CA THR A 119 -7.66 21.77 8.99
C THR A 119 -7.57 20.54 9.89
N PHE A 120 -7.91 19.39 9.36
CA PHE A 120 -7.88 18.16 10.16
C PHE A 120 -6.49 17.88 10.68
N GLU A 121 -6.39 17.58 11.96
CA GLU A 121 -5.13 17.16 12.55
C GLU A 121 -5.38 16.13 13.63
N THR A 122 -4.39 15.34 13.93
CA THR A 122 -4.49 14.34 14.99
C THR A 122 -3.80 14.87 16.23
N ILE A 123 -4.27 14.42 17.38
CA ILE A 123 -3.72 14.87 18.67
C ILE A 123 -2.88 13.74 19.23
N GLU A 124 -1.58 14.00 19.33
CA GLU A 124 -0.66 13.01 19.84
C GLU A 124 -0.61 13.01 21.37
N GLY A 125 0.06 12.01 21.89
CA GLY A 125 0.24 11.93 23.32
C GLY A 125 -0.79 11.13 24.07
N TYR A 126 -1.70 10.52 23.36
CA TYR A 126 -2.71 9.64 23.94
C TYR A 126 -2.39 8.18 23.73
N ALA A 127 -1.20 7.93 23.35
CA ALA A 127 -0.81 6.56 23.07
C ALA A 127 -0.89 5.69 24.30
#